data_f7c2284f7d6bfc98b821a5de4dea53cf
#
_entry.id   f7c2284f7d6bfc98b821a5de4dea53cf
#
_cell.length_a   1.000
_cell.length_b   1.000
_cell.length_c   1.000
_cell.angle_alpha   90.00
_cell.angle_beta   90.00
_cell.angle_gamma   90.00
#
_symmetry.space_group_name_H-M   'P 1'
#
loop_
_entity.id
_entity.type
_entity.pdbx_description
1 polymer ?
#
loop_
_entity_poly.entity_id
_entity_poly.type
_entity_poly.pdbx_seq_one_letter_code
_entity_poly.pdbx_strand_id
1 'polypeptide(L)'
;MLTCPFCKNPVQPHWKYCPNCSKPLISRTISNIDNNIHLREGISPIIDDNLEETPENDINNYQEYNIEYDVNLKNKLEKIEEELNLREKYGDPMGELLLKKAILFEKYEKKEEALKNFELALENFKEENKRLEEAICHNEIGLIYEENGVFEQAIYHFKQALLILREIDDVRKIISVLINLGNLYLNISDIENSYQKYQEALTLAEKAKLSYEAAVAANNMIDILLILKDRDRVLKILKSNENYFKKTNDIIGLIHTRIKFGKYYYELGEDEFDRSFQFFNEALKLIEKIESTLSDKDIARFTWECYLYLGNIYLSWNDDENAELFLTKSLEEIKKIDLKNNLKNGQVYESLAELHALKGEDDLAIEFYKKAMEIHEKFGEKLKIAELLNKMGDIYNKFTNDLEKAINSYENALRIYEELDYFKEIAIMLEKIANIHISKNQYDLAIKYFLKAKNYYSELKDEYSANLLEEKIKSLEDFV
;
A
#
# COMPACT_ATOMS: atom_id res chain seq x y z
N MET A 1 10.79 29.32 -31.83
CA MET A 1 9.60 30.14 -31.73
C MET A 1 8.47 29.28 -31.20
N LEU A 2 7.89 29.67 -30.07
CA LEU A 2 6.74 28.95 -29.54
C LEU A 2 5.52 29.17 -30.45
N THR A 3 4.75 28.11 -30.67
CA THR A 3 3.55 28.17 -31.51
C THR A 3 2.34 27.67 -30.72
N CYS A 4 1.17 28.25 -30.98
CA CYS A 4 -0.07 27.84 -30.37
C CYS A 4 -0.38 26.37 -30.73
N PRO A 5 -0.64 25.49 -29.77
CA PRO A 5 -0.91 24.08 -30.04
C PRO A 5 -2.21 23.86 -30.83
N PHE A 6 -3.10 24.83 -30.86
CA PHE A 6 -4.41 24.70 -31.52
C PHE A 6 -4.43 25.27 -32.93
N CYS A 7 -3.87 26.48 -33.17
CA CYS A 7 -3.90 27.14 -34.47
C CYS A 7 -2.53 27.29 -35.13
N LYS A 8 -1.46 26.78 -34.47
CA LYS A 8 -0.07 26.80 -34.95
C LYS A 8 0.56 28.17 -35.20
N ASN A 9 -0.14 29.28 -34.86
CA ASN A 9 0.42 30.60 -34.97
C ASN A 9 1.47 30.90 -33.88
N PRO A 10 2.49 31.71 -34.16
CA PRO A 10 3.48 32.13 -33.19
C PRO A 10 2.85 32.76 -31.94
N VAL A 11 3.36 32.42 -30.77
CA VAL A 11 2.90 32.95 -29.49
C VAL A 11 4.08 33.31 -28.61
N GLN A 12 3.83 34.24 -27.66
CA GLN A 12 4.83 34.68 -26.69
C GLN A 12 4.72 33.83 -25.39
N PRO A 13 5.84 33.61 -24.69
CA PRO A 13 5.83 32.77 -23.46
C PRO A 13 4.91 33.26 -22.34
N HIS A 14 4.68 34.57 -22.29
CA HIS A 14 3.86 35.22 -21.24
C HIS A 14 2.37 35.33 -21.59
N TRP A 15 1.95 34.86 -22.76
CA TRP A 15 0.53 34.93 -23.12
C TRP A 15 -0.28 33.81 -22.47
N LYS A 16 -1.33 34.17 -21.76
CA LYS A 16 -2.27 33.22 -21.16
C LYS A 16 -3.25 32.62 -22.18
N TYR A 17 -3.52 33.35 -23.26
CA TYR A 17 -4.43 32.97 -24.34
C TYR A 17 -3.80 33.28 -25.69
N CYS A 18 -4.09 32.46 -26.70
CA CYS A 18 -3.66 32.74 -28.06
C CYS A 18 -4.50 33.90 -28.63
N PRO A 19 -3.87 34.98 -29.08
CA PRO A 19 -4.63 36.12 -29.62
C PRO A 19 -5.38 35.82 -30.91
N ASN A 20 -4.98 34.73 -31.61
CA ASN A 20 -5.56 34.39 -32.90
C ASN A 20 -6.74 33.40 -32.81
N CYS A 21 -6.78 32.52 -31.80
CA CYS A 21 -7.87 31.56 -31.63
C CYS A 21 -8.53 31.58 -30.27
N SER A 22 -8.13 32.51 -29.41
CA SER A 22 -8.64 32.73 -28.04
C SER A 22 -8.61 31.54 -27.11
N LYS A 23 -7.88 30.45 -27.49
CA LYS A 23 -7.73 29.29 -26.63
C LYS A 23 -6.59 29.49 -25.64
N PRO A 24 -6.70 28.95 -24.42
CA PRO A 24 -5.67 29.09 -23.41
C PRO A 24 -4.37 28.44 -23.88
N LEU A 25 -3.26 29.17 -23.70
CA LEU A 25 -1.91 28.71 -24.04
C LEU A 25 -1.26 27.98 -22.86
N ILE A 26 -1.83 28.14 -21.69
CA ILE A 26 -1.47 27.41 -20.48
C ILE A 26 -2.04 26.02 -20.64
N SER A 27 -1.25 25.11 -21.06
CA SER A 27 -1.48 23.90 -20.80
C SER A 27 -1.08 22.72 -21.37
N ARG A 28 -0.62 21.92 -21.29
CA ARG A 28 -0.25 20.52 -21.51
C ARG A 28 1.12 20.15 -20.91
N THR A 29 1.92 21.12 -20.55
CA THR A 29 3.07 20.89 -19.65
C THR A 29 2.65 20.87 -18.18
N ILE A 30 1.62 21.63 -17.80
CA ILE A 30 1.11 21.63 -16.41
C ILE A 30 0.23 20.41 -16.12
N SER A 31 -0.47 19.87 -17.12
CA SER A 31 -1.25 18.63 -16.91
C SER A 31 -0.38 17.37 -16.70
N ASN A 32 0.90 17.42 -17.03
CA ASN A 32 1.84 16.35 -16.72
C ASN A 32 2.49 16.51 -15.33
N ILE A 33 2.50 17.74 -14.79
CA ILE A 33 3.00 18.02 -13.43
C ILE A 33 1.91 17.73 -12.39
N ASP A 34 0.65 18.03 -12.70
CA ASP A 34 -0.49 17.64 -11.85
C ASP A 34 -0.63 16.11 -11.73
N ASN A 35 -0.16 15.33 -12.71
CA ASN A 35 -0.17 13.88 -12.64
C ASN A 35 0.89 13.30 -11.69
N ASN A 36 1.98 14.02 -11.41
CA ASN A 36 2.99 13.58 -10.44
C ASN A 36 2.53 13.72 -8.97
N ILE A 37 1.51 14.53 -8.73
CA ILE A 37 0.91 14.70 -7.40
C ILE A 37 -0.06 13.53 -7.08
N HIS A 38 -0.55 12.83 -8.10
CA HIS A 38 -1.44 11.66 -7.94
C HIS A 38 -0.73 10.34 -7.58
N LEU A 39 0.57 10.35 -7.31
CA LEU A 39 1.38 9.15 -7.04
C LEU A 39 1.27 8.63 -5.61
N ARG A 40 0.68 9.37 -4.70
CA ARG A 40 0.19 8.78 -3.45
C ARG A 40 -1.09 8.02 -3.77
N GLU A 41 -1.24 6.80 -3.26
CA GLU A 41 -2.45 6.00 -3.36
C GLU A 41 -3.66 6.75 -2.78
N GLY A 42 -4.22 7.65 -3.54
CA GLY A 42 -5.24 8.60 -3.13
C GLY A 42 -4.88 9.97 -3.71
N ILE A 43 -5.78 10.57 -4.41
CA ILE A 43 -5.63 11.83 -5.10
C ILE A 43 -5.01 12.87 -4.16
N SER A 44 -3.78 13.28 -4.45
CA SER A 44 -3.03 14.25 -3.67
C SER A 44 -3.38 15.71 -4.02
N PRO A 45 -2.88 16.69 -3.25
CA PRO A 45 -3.53 17.95 -3.00
C PRO A 45 -3.60 18.87 -4.21
N ILE A 46 -4.62 19.67 -4.18
CA ILE A 46 -4.95 20.71 -5.11
C ILE A 46 -4.17 21.95 -4.71
N ILE A 47 -2.99 22.12 -5.28
CA ILE A 47 -2.23 23.36 -5.17
C ILE A 47 -1.64 23.69 -6.52
N ASP A 48 -1.99 24.91 -6.99
CA ASP A 48 -1.47 25.52 -8.20
C ASP A 48 0.04 25.76 -8.06
N ASP A 49 0.87 25.00 -8.80
CA ASP A 49 2.32 25.13 -8.79
C ASP A 49 2.78 26.35 -9.60
N ASN A 50 2.96 27.46 -8.92
CA ASN A 50 3.77 28.59 -9.40
C ASN A 50 5.12 28.66 -8.65
N LEU A 51 5.77 27.54 -8.43
CA LEU A 51 7.16 27.50 -7.96
C LEU A 51 8.06 27.06 -9.12
N GLU A 52 8.82 28.01 -9.66
CA GLU A 52 9.72 27.88 -10.80
C GLU A 52 10.74 26.74 -10.59
N GLU A 53 10.85 25.88 -11.62
CA GLU A 53 11.85 24.81 -11.73
C GLU A 53 13.23 25.38 -12.08
N THR A 54 14.28 24.80 -11.48
CA THR A 54 15.67 24.96 -11.92
C THR A 54 16.17 23.68 -12.60
N PRO A 55 17.04 23.78 -13.62
CA PRO A 55 17.33 22.69 -14.54
C PRO A 55 18.31 21.64 -13.99
N GLU A 56 18.16 20.44 -14.57
CA GLU A 56 19.01 19.27 -14.38
C GLU A 56 20.47 19.50 -14.77
N ASN A 57 21.41 18.92 -14.00
CA ASN A 57 22.49 17.99 -14.47
C ASN A 57 23.53 17.77 -13.35
N ASP A 58 23.78 16.55 -13.04
CA ASP A 58 25.04 15.83 -12.89
C ASP A 58 25.05 14.79 -11.76
N ILE A 59 25.04 13.57 -12.22
CA ILE A 59 25.23 12.36 -11.40
C ILE A 59 26.71 12.24 -11.05
N ASN A 60 27.13 12.77 -9.88
CA ASN A 60 28.33 12.35 -9.16
C ASN A 60 28.58 13.21 -7.91
N ASN A 61 27.80 13.06 -6.85
CA ASN A 61 28.25 13.34 -5.46
C ASN A 61 27.08 13.27 -4.47
N TYR A 62 26.86 12.12 -3.89
CA TYR A 62 25.84 11.93 -2.83
C TYR A 62 26.02 12.85 -1.61
N GLN A 63 27.20 13.42 -1.39
CA GLN A 63 27.43 14.39 -0.32
C GLN A 63 27.17 15.84 -0.73
N GLU A 64 27.40 16.22 -1.98
CA GLU A 64 27.07 17.57 -2.48
C GLU A 64 25.56 17.74 -2.70
N TYR A 65 24.84 16.70 -3.10
CA TYR A 65 23.38 16.72 -3.33
C TYR A 65 22.61 17.05 -2.04
N ASN A 66 23.00 16.48 -0.91
CA ASN A 66 22.36 16.79 0.37
C ASN A 66 22.65 18.24 0.85
N ILE A 67 23.79 18.81 0.51
CA ILE A 67 24.14 20.19 0.89
C ILE A 67 23.36 21.19 0.04
N GLU A 68 23.23 20.98 -1.26
CA GLU A 68 22.49 21.86 -2.17
C GLU A 68 20.98 21.80 -1.92
N TYR A 69 20.46 20.61 -1.60
CA TYR A 69 19.09 20.34 -1.22
C TYR A 69 18.71 21.08 0.07
N ASP A 70 19.55 21.02 1.10
CA ASP A 70 19.35 21.72 2.37
C ASP A 70 19.45 23.24 2.23
N VAL A 71 20.32 23.75 1.37
CA VAL A 71 20.47 25.20 1.11
C VAL A 71 19.24 25.75 0.40
N ASN A 72 18.68 25.02 -0.57
CA ASN A 72 17.47 25.46 -1.29
C ASN A 72 16.23 25.48 -0.37
N LEU A 73 16.05 24.45 0.45
CA LEU A 73 15.01 24.42 1.48
C LEU A 73 15.14 25.60 2.44
N LYS A 74 16.36 25.81 2.96
CA LYS A 74 16.65 26.88 3.92
C LYS A 74 16.30 28.26 3.35
N ASN A 75 16.74 28.53 2.12
CA ASN A 75 16.44 29.82 1.45
C ASN A 75 14.94 30.05 1.22
N LYS A 76 14.19 28.99 0.88
CA LYS A 76 12.73 29.08 0.71
C LYS A 76 12.02 29.30 2.05
N LEU A 77 12.45 28.59 3.09
CA LEU A 77 11.90 28.74 4.44
C LEU A 77 12.18 30.12 5.03
N GLU A 78 13.41 30.64 4.88
CA GLU A 78 13.78 31.98 5.35
C GLU A 78 12.85 33.05 4.76
N LYS A 79 12.57 33.00 3.45
CA LYS A 79 11.63 33.93 2.79
C LYS A 79 10.21 33.83 3.34
N ILE A 80 9.72 32.59 3.56
CA ILE A 80 8.39 32.38 4.13
C ILE A 80 8.35 32.89 5.58
N GLU A 81 9.40 32.66 6.36
CA GLU A 81 9.47 33.12 7.75
C GLU A 81 9.55 34.65 7.87
N GLU A 82 10.31 35.32 6.99
CA GLU A 82 10.33 36.78 6.91
C GLU A 82 8.93 37.33 6.61
N GLU A 83 8.20 36.74 5.66
CA GLU A 83 6.85 37.14 5.32
C GLU A 83 5.86 36.83 6.44
N LEU A 84 5.95 35.70 7.11
CA LEU A 84 5.14 35.35 8.29
C LEU A 84 5.32 36.38 9.42
N ASN A 85 6.57 36.73 9.74
CA ASN A 85 6.88 37.77 10.76
C ASN A 85 6.30 39.11 10.42
N LEU A 86 6.29 39.50 9.13
CA LEU A 86 5.67 40.74 8.68
C LEU A 86 4.15 40.68 8.84
N ARG A 87 3.51 39.59 8.43
CA ARG A 87 2.06 39.41 8.57
C ARG A 87 1.61 39.41 10.02
N GLU A 88 2.34 38.69 10.90
CA GLU A 88 2.08 38.67 12.33
C GLU A 88 2.12 40.09 12.93
N LYS A 89 3.13 40.89 12.54
CA LYS A 89 3.29 42.27 12.99
C LYS A 89 2.13 43.16 12.60
N TYR A 90 1.54 42.93 11.42
CA TYR A 90 0.45 43.74 10.90
C TYR A 90 -0.94 43.14 11.14
N GLY A 91 -1.02 41.94 11.69
CA GLY A 91 -2.27 41.22 11.93
C GLY A 91 -2.90 40.68 10.63
N ASP A 92 -2.08 40.45 9.60
CA ASP A 92 -2.54 39.93 8.32
C ASP A 92 -2.74 38.39 8.38
N PRO A 93 -3.62 37.82 7.55
CA PRO A 93 -3.85 36.39 7.49
C PRO A 93 -2.57 35.60 7.17
N MET A 94 -2.30 34.54 7.95
CA MET A 94 -1.09 33.71 7.80
C MET A 94 -1.36 32.30 7.22
N GLY A 95 -2.61 31.88 7.17
CA GLY A 95 -2.99 30.50 6.82
C GLY A 95 -2.36 29.98 5.53
N GLU A 96 -2.37 30.77 4.45
CA GLU A 96 -1.79 30.39 3.15
C GLU A 96 -0.26 30.20 3.19
N LEU A 97 0.45 31.03 3.95
CA LEU A 97 1.90 30.89 4.08
C LEU A 97 2.28 29.69 4.93
N LEU A 98 1.52 29.45 6.00
CA LEU A 98 1.70 28.25 6.84
C LEU A 98 1.43 26.98 6.04
N LEU A 99 0.38 26.99 5.21
CA LEU A 99 0.10 25.89 4.29
C LEU A 99 1.26 25.65 3.31
N LYS A 100 1.76 26.69 2.66
CA LYS A 100 2.93 26.60 1.77
C LYS A 100 4.17 26.08 2.50
N LYS A 101 4.39 26.53 3.73
CA LYS A 101 5.49 26.07 4.59
C LYS A 101 5.34 24.57 4.93
N ALA A 102 4.13 24.14 5.27
CA ALA A 102 3.80 22.75 5.56
C ALA A 102 4.10 21.82 4.37
N ILE A 103 3.62 22.21 3.18
CA ILE A 103 3.85 21.49 1.92
C ILE A 103 5.34 21.42 1.59
N LEU A 104 6.05 22.52 1.82
CA LEU A 104 7.49 22.53 1.61
C LEU A 104 8.20 21.53 2.54
N PHE A 105 7.86 21.50 3.83
CA PHE A 105 8.40 20.52 4.75
C PHE A 105 8.06 19.08 4.35
N GLU A 106 6.84 18.85 3.88
CA GLU A 106 6.42 17.55 3.38
C GLU A 106 7.22 17.12 2.15
N LYS A 107 7.42 18.02 1.18
CA LYS A 107 8.26 17.76 0.00
C LYS A 107 9.69 17.35 0.38
N TYR A 108 10.21 17.87 1.50
CA TYR A 108 11.54 17.56 2.02
C TYR A 108 11.51 16.49 3.14
N GLU A 109 10.42 15.73 3.24
CA GLU A 109 10.25 14.60 4.16
C GLU A 109 10.37 14.96 5.66
N LYS A 110 10.22 16.23 6.01
CA LYS A 110 10.20 16.73 7.39
C LYS A 110 8.77 16.66 7.94
N LYS A 111 8.32 15.43 8.22
CA LYS A 111 6.89 15.14 8.55
C LYS A 111 6.41 15.82 9.83
N GLU A 112 7.23 15.90 10.86
CA GLU A 112 6.86 16.53 12.13
C GLU A 112 6.67 18.04 11.97
N GLU A 113 7.58 18.68 11.23
CA GLU A 113 7.47 20.09 10.92
C GLU A 113 6.30 20.38 9.95
N ALA A 114 6.07 19.49 8.98
CA ALA A 114 4.91 19.57 8.10
C ALA A 114 3.61 19.52 8.90
N LEU A 115 3.44 18.49 9.75
CA LEU A 115 2.26 18.33 10.60
C LEU A 115 1.99 19.58 11.43
N LYS A 116 3.00 20.09 12.15
CA LYS A 116 2.88 21.30 12.95
C LYS A 116 2.40 22.52 12.15
N ASN A 117 2.92 22.70 10.94
CA ASN A 117 2.54 23.84 10.11
C ASN A 117 1.17 23.65 9.45
N PHE A 118 0.75 22.42 9.13
CA PHE A 118 -0.63 22.15 8.72
C PHE A 118 -1.63 22.42 9.85
N GLU A 119 -1.31 22.06 11.09
CA GLU A 119 -2.16 22.35 12.26
C GLU A 119 -2.30 23.88 12.49
N LEU A 120 -1.20 24.63 12.41
CA LEU A 120 -1.23 26.08 12.50
C LEU A 120 -2.02 26.72 11.35
N ALA A 121 -1.85 26.21 10.12
CA ALA A 121 -2.63 26.69 8.97
C ALA A 121 -4.12 26.41 9.17
N LEU A 122 -4.47 25.22 9.67
CA LEU A 122 -5.84 24.82 9.98
C LEU A 122 -6.53 25.76 10.98
N GLU A 123 -5.83 26.13 12.06
CA GLU A 123 -6.35 27.10 13.04
C GLU A 123 -6.62 28.47 12.38
N ASN A 124 -5.66 28.99 11.60
CA ASN A 124 -5.82 30.25 10.88
C ASN A 124 -6.98 30.21 9.88
N PHE A 125 -7.11 29.13 9.08
CA PHE A 125 -8.21 29.01 8.13
C PHE A 125 -9.60 28.91 8.79
N LYS A 126 -9.68 28.32 9.98
CA LYS A 126 -10.92 28.34 10.78
C LYS A 126 -11.30 29.77 11.20
N GLU A 127 -10.32 30.56 11.65
CA GLU A 127 -10.54 31.96 12.01
C GLU A 127 -10.91 32.82 10.79
N GLU A 128 -10.28 32.56 9.64
CA GLU A 128 -10.56 33.22 8.36
C GLU A 128 -11.85 32.72 7.70
N ASN A 129 -12.49 31.68 8.20
CA ASN A 129 -13.65 31.01 7.62
C ASN A 129 -13.41 30.49 6.19
N LYS A 130 -12.17 30.06 5.89
CA LYS A 130 -11.75 29.48 4.61
C LYS A 130 -12.00 27.96 4.62
N ARG A 131 -13.24 27.58 4.34
CA ARG A 131 -13.71 26.19 4.49
C ARG A 131 -12.99 25.21 3.57
N LEU A 132 -12.61 25.60 2.36
CA LEU A 132 -11.91 24.73 1.42
C LEU A 132 -10.50 24.41 1.93
N GLU A 133 -9.76 25.42 2.31
CA GLU A 133 -8.40 25.31 2.83
C GLU A 133 -8.37 24.56 4.17
N GLU A 134 -9.38 24.76 5.01
CA GLU A 134 -9.60 23.97 6.22
C GLU A 134 -9.72 22.48 5.89
N ALA A 135 -10.51 22.12 4.88
CA ALA A 135 -10.68 20.72 4.45
C ALA A 135 -9.38 20.14 3.87
N ILE A 136 -8.61 20.94 3.12
CA ILE A 136 -7.29 20.52 2.60
C ILE A 136 -6.35 20.23 3.77
N CYS A 137 -6.23 21.12 4.75
CA CYS A 137 -5.39 20.87 5.93
C CYS A 137 -5.79 19.59 6.66
N HIS A 138 -7.09 19.36 6.84
CA HIS A 138 -7.55 18.11 7.45
C HIS A 138 -7.16 16.87 6.63
N ASN A 139 -7.24 16.92 5.30
CA ASN A 139 -6.81 15.80 4.45
C ASN A 139 -5.30 15.52 4.59
N GLU A 140 -4.45 16.56 4.52
CA GLU A 140 -2.99 16.39 4.59
C GLU A 140 -2.55 15.91 5.99
N ILE A 141 -3.13 16.45 7.06
CA ILE A 141 -2.90 15.96 8.43
C ILE A 141 -3.30 14.47 8.53
N GLY A 142 -4.43 14.10 7.91
CA GLY A 142 -4.88 12.70 7.87
C GLY A 142 -3.86 11.78 7.20
N LEU A 143 -3.29 12.20 6.06
CA LEU A 143 -2.25 11.45 5.33
C LEU A 143 -0.98 11.28 6.17
N ILE A 144 -0.53 12.33 6.86
CA ILE A 144 0.66 12.24 7.73
C ILE A 144 0.41 11.28 8.90
N TYR A 145 -0.77 11.33 9.53
CA TYR A 145 -1.11 10.39 10.60
C TYR A 145 -1.20 8.94 10.10
N GLU A 146 -1.74 8.71 8.89
CA GLU A 146 -1.74 7.39 8.25
C GLU A 146 -0.32 6.87 8.05
N GLU A 147 0.56 7.67 7.46
CA GLU A 147 1.97 7.31 7.25
C GLU A 147 2.73 7.03 8.56
N ASN A 148 2.33 7.68 9.65
CA ASN A 148 2.89 7.45 10.99
C ASN A 148 2.24 6.26 11.74
N GLY A 149 1.24 5.60 11.14
CA GLY A 149 0.52 4.48 11.75
C GLY A 149 -0.46 4.89 12.85
N VAL A 150 -0.83 6.18 12.94
CA VAL A 150 -1.80 6.70 13.92
C VAL A 150 -3.19 6.74 13.28
N PHE A 151 -3.72 5.56 13.00
CA PHE A 151 -4.90 5.38 12.13
C PHE A 151 -6.18 6.03 12.66
N GLU A 152 -6.39 6.07 13.98
CA GLU A 152 -7.57 6.71 14.57
C GLU A 152 -7.60 8.22 14.29
N GLN A 153 -6.45 8.89 14.39
CA GLN A 153 -6.32 10.31 14.07
C GLN A 153 -6.48 10.55 12.57
N ALA A 154 -5.90 9.70 11.73
CA ALA A 154 -6.09 9.77 10.28
C ALA A 154 -7.58 9.67 9.90
N ILE A 155 -8.31 8.69 10.43
CA ILE A 155 -9.77 8.54 10.22
C ILE A 155 -10.52 9.80 10.67
N TYR A 156 -10.18 10.34 11.84
CA TYR A 156 -10.81 11.56 12.34
C TYR A 156 -10.63 12.72 11.36
N HIS A 157 -9.39 12.98 10.93
CA HIS A 157 -9.09 14.09 10.04
C HIS A 157 -9.72 13.93 8.65
N PHE A 158 -9.67 12.75 8.04
CA PHE A 158 -10.37 12.49 6.78
C PHE A 158 -11.90 12.68 6.90
N LYS A 159 -12.51 12.29 8.03
CA LYS A 159 -13.94 12.53 8.27
C LYS A 159 -14.27 14.01 8.41
N GLN A 160 -13.39 14.82 9.04
CA GLN A 160 -13.57 16.27 9.12
C GLN A 160 -13.47 16.90 7.71
N ALA A 161 -12.44 16.54 6.94
CA ALA A 161 -12.32 16.99 5.55
C ALA A 161 -13.58 16.67 4.75
N LEU A 162 -14.07 15.42 4.85
CA LEU A 162 -15.26 14.96 4.13
C LEU A 162 -16.52 15.74 4.53
N LEU A 163 -16.69 16.04 5.82
CA LEU A 163 -17.81 16.83 6.33
C LEU A 163 -17.82 18.22 5.69
N ILE A 164 -16.69 18.91 5.73
CA ILE A 164 -16.54 20.25 5.18
C ILE A 164 -16.75 20.27 3.66
N LEU A 165 -16.13 19.31 2.95
CA LEU A 165 -16.23 19.22 1.48
C LEU A 165 -17.66 18.94 1.02
N ARG A 166 -18.46 18.23 1.80
CA ARG A 166 -19.88 18.03 1.52
C ARG A 166 -20.70 19.30 1.74
N GLU A 167 -20.34 20.13 2.73
CA GLU A 167 -20.99 21.44 2.95
C GLU A 167 -20.76 22.40 1.77
N ILE A 168 -19.57 22.37 1.17
CA ILE A 168 -19.22 23.24 0.03
C ILE A 168 -19.47 22.61 -1.34
N ASP A 169 -19.96 21.35 -1.38
CA ASP A 169 -20.30 20.56 -2.58
C ASP A 169 -19.13 20.37 -3.58
N ASP A 170 -17.88 20.23 -3.06
CA ASP A 170 -16.71 19.94 -3.91
C ASP A 170 -16.61 18.44 -4.19
N VAL A 171 -17.33 17.99 -5.21
CA VAL A 171 -17.46 16.56 -5.55
C VAL A 171 -16.11 15.88 -5.84
N ARG A 172 -15.18 16.58 -6.49
CA ARG A 172 -13.86 15.99 -6.81
C ARG A 172 -13.06 15.69 -5.55
N LYS A 173 -13.00 16.66 -4.64
CA LYS A 173 -12.29 16.48 -3.36
C LYS A 173 -12.99 15.49 -2.43
N ILE A 174 -14.33 15.44 -2.46
CA ILE A 174 -15.09 14.38 -1.76
C ILE A 174 -14.61 12.99 -2.24
N ILE A 175 -14.53 12.79 -3.56
CA ILE A 175 -14.05 11.53 -4.13
C ILE A 175 -12.63 11.21 -3.67
N SER A 176 -11.73 12.18 -3.68
CA SER A 176 -10.33 12.02 -3.23
C SER A 176 -10.26 11.57 -1.79
N VAL A 177 -10.96 12.24 -0.89
CA VAL A 177 -10.96 11.89 0.55
C VAL A 177 -11.63 10.53 0.80
N LEU A 178 -12.66 10.18 0.03
CA LEU A 178 -13.26 8.84 0.10
C LEU A 178 -12.28 7.75 -0.32
N ILE A 179 -11.46 8.00 -1.34
CA ILE A 179 -10.42 7.05 -1.75
C ILE A 179 -9.35 6.95 -0.65
N ASN A 180 -8.89 8.05 -0.06
CA ASN A 180 -7.95 8.03 1.06
C ASN A 180 -8.49 7.24 2.26
N LEU A 181 -9.76 7.46 2.63
CA LEU A 181 -10.42 6.65 3.66
C LEU A 181 -10.52 5.17 3.27
N GLY A 182 -10.79 4.88 2.01
CA GLY A 182 -10.82 3.52 1.49
C GLY A 182 -9.46 2.83 1.63
N ASN A 183 -8.38 3.51 1.25
CA ASN A 183 -7.01 3.03 1.38
C ASN A 183 -6.65 2.78 2.86
N LEU A 184 -6.96 3.74 3.72
CA LEU A 184 -6.70 3.62 5.16
C LEU A 184 -7.45 2.42 5.78
N TYR A 185 -8.74 2.24 5.46
CA TYR A 185 -9.49 1.08 5.93
C TYR A 185 -8.92 -0.24 5.40
N LEU A 186 -8.44 -0.26 4.14
CA LEU A 186 -7.74 -1.43 3.59
C LEU A 186 -6.43 -1.72 4.33
N ASN A 187 -5.65 -0.68 4.63
CA ASN A 187 -4.39 -0.81 5.37
C ASN A 187 -4.56 -1.37 6.80
N ILE A 188 -5.72 -1.16 7.42
CA ILE A 188 -6.07 -1.74 8.73
C ILE A 188 -6.95 -2.99 8.61
N SER A 189 -7.00 -3.59 7.41
CA SER A 189 -7.78 -4.82 7.12
C SER A 189 -9.29 -4.72 7.37
N ASP A 190 -9.85 -3.49 7.43
CA ASP A 190 -11.29 -3.24 7.51
C ASP A 190 -11.89 -3.26 6.09
N ILE A 191 -12.06 -4.46 5.55
CA ILE A 191 -12.49 -4.70 4.17
C ILE A 191 -13.88 -4.11 3.88
N GLU A 192 -14.80 -4.18 4.85
CA GLU A 192 -16.17 -3.71 4.66
C GLU A 192 -16.21 -2.19 4.52
N ASN A 193 -15.62 -1.44 5.43
CA ASN A 193 -15.56 0.02 5.35
C ASN A 193 -14.77 0.50 4.13
N SER A 194 -13.66 -0.16 3.80
CA SER A 194 -12.89 0.14 2.60
C SER A 194 -13.74 -0.03 1.34
N TYR A 195 -14.44 -1.16 1.17
CA TYR A 195 -15.33 -1.39 0.04
C TYR A 195 -16.42 -0.31 -0.08
N GLN A 196 -17.06 0.05 1.06
CA GLN A 196 -18.10 1.08 1.09
C GLN A 196 -17.56 2.44 0.62
N LYS A 197 -16.35 2.83 1.03
CA LYS A 197 -15.76 4.11 0.65
C LYS A 197 -15.41 4.17 -0.83
N TYR A 198 -14.79 3.13 -1.38
CA TYR A 198 -14.53 3.08 -2.82
C TYR A 198 -15.81 3.02 -3.66
N GLN A 199 -16.84 2.29 -3.20
CA GLN A 199 -18.12 2.23 -3.90
C GLN A 199 -18.83 3.59 -3.89
N GLU A 200 -18.77 4.34 -2.78
CA GLU A 200 -19.29 5.69 -2.66
C GLU A 200 -18.55 6.64 -3.62
N ALA A 201 -17.20 6.59 -3.64
CA ALA A 201 -16.36 7.38 -4.53
C ALA A 201 -16.69 7.12 -6.01
N LEU A 202 -16.76 5.83 -6.40
CA LEU A 202 -17.10 5.42 -7.76
C LEU A 202 -18.48 5.92 -8.18
N THR A 203 -19.48 5.74 -7.31
CA THR A 203 -20.86 6.16 -7.60
C THR A 203 -20.97 7.67 -7.78
N LEU A 204 -20.27 8.45 -6.95
CA LEU A 204 -20.22 9.91 -7.08
C LEU A 204 -19.52 10.34 -8.37
N ALA A 205 -18.40 9.72 -8.71
CA ALA A 205 -17.64 10.01 -9.92
C ALA A 205 -18.48 9.71 -11.19
N GLU A 206 -19.16 8.57 -11.24
CA GLU A 206 -20.05 8.20 -12.34
C GLU A 206 -21.22 9.18 -12.48
N LYS A 207 -21.88 9.53 -11.37
CA LYS A 207 -22.99 10.48 -11.34
C LYS A 207 -22.56 11.87 -11.81
N ALA A 208 -21.37 12.31 -11.42
CA ALA A 208 -20.79 13.60 -11.83
C ALA A 208 -20.14 13.55 -13.23
N LYS A 209 -20.11 12.39 -13.89
CA LYS A 209 -19.43 12.16 -15.18
C LYS A 209 -17.93 12.47 -15.16
N LEU A 210 -17.29 12.24 -14.03
CA LEU A 210 -15.86 12.40 -13.79
C LEU A 210 -15.15 11.09 -14.13
N SER A 211 -14.87 10.87 -15.42
CA SER A 211 -14.39 9.57 -15.93
C SER A 211 -13.03 9.18 -15.38
N TYR A 212 -12.14 10.14 -15.13
CA TYR A 212 -10.82 9.88 -14.53
C TYR A 212 -10.98 9.40 -13.09
N GLU A 213 -11.70 10.13 -12.27
CA GLU A 213 -11.96 9.83 -10.86
C GLU A 213 -12.69 8.48 -10.71
N ALA A 214 -13.61 8.18 -11.64
CA ALA A 214 -14.28 6.88 -11.68
C ALA A 214 -13.30 5.74 -11.97
N ALA A 215 -12.38 5.92 -12.93
CA ALA A 215 -11.37 4.93 -13.24
C ALA A 215 -10.40 4.71 -12.07
N VAL A 216 -9.99 5.77 -11.37
CA VAL A 216 -9.14 5.70 -10.18
C VAL A 216 -9.85 4.99 -9.03
N ALA A 217 -11.08 5.38 -8.70
CA ALA A 217 -11.85 4.75 -7.64
C ALA A 217 -12.10 3.25 -7.91
N ALA A 218 -12.44 2.90 -9.17
CA ALA A 218 -12.61 1.51 -9.57
C ALA A 218 -11.30 0.72 -9.47
N ASN A 219 -10.16 1.32 -9.81
CA ASN A 219 -8.85 0.68 -9.73
C ASN A 219 -8.45 0.35 -8.29
N ASN A 220 -8.70 1.25 -7.34
CA ASN A 220 -8.43 1.01 -5.93
C ASN A 220 -9.34 -0.08 -5.34
N MET A 221 -10.57 -0.20 -5.83
CA MET A 221 -11.51 -1.25 -5.39
C MET A 221 -11.06 -2.67 -5.83
N ILE A 222 -10.16 -2.80 -6.80
CA ILE A 222 -9.73 -4.11 -7.34
C ILE A 222 -9.14 -5.01 -6.26
N ASP A 223 -8.29 -4.50 -5.36
CA ASP A 223 -7.66 -5.31 -4.32
C ASP A 223 -8.71 -5.95 -3.40
N ILE A 224 -9.76 -5.21 -3.06
CA ILE A 224 -10.87 -5.76 -2.27
C ILE A 224 -11.65 -6.81 -3.06
N LEU A 225 -11.92 -6.55 -4.33
CA LEU A 225 -12.63 -7.50 -5.18
C LEU A 225 -11.83 -8.79 -5.38
N LEU A 226 -10.49 -8.72 -5.38
CA LEU A 226 -9.63 -9.90 -5.38
C LEU A 226 -9.76 -10.68 -4.08
N ILE A 227 -9.73 -10.02 -2.92
CA ILE A 227 -9.97 -10.65 -1.61
C ILE A 227 -11.36 -11.32 -1.57
N LEU A 228 -12.39 -10.64 -2.10
CA LEU A 228 -13.77 -11.17 -2.19
C LEU A 228 -13.94 -12.21 -3.30
N LYS A 229 -12.90 -12.49 -4.10
CA LYS A 229 -12.91 -13.43 -5.24
C LYS A 229 -13.94 -13.09 -6.33
N ASP A 230 -14.31 -11.82 -6.45
CA ASP A 230 -15.21 -11.33 -7.52
C ASP A 230 -14.43 -11.07 -8.83
N ARG A 231 -13.99 -12.18 -9.43
CA ARG A 231 -13.11 -12.19 -10.60
C ARG A 231 -13.72 -11.51 -11.83
N ASP A 232 -15.01 -11.64 -12.01
CA ASP A 232 -15.73 -11.08 -13.18
C ASP A 232 -15.75 -9.55 -13.12
N ARG A 233 -16.03 -8.97 -11.95
CA ARG A 233 -15.97 -7.51 -11.76
C ARG A 233 -14.57 -6.97 -11.92
N VAL A 234 -13.57 -7.64 -11.33
CA VAL A 234 -12.15 -7.26 -11.49
C VAL A 234 -11.79 -7.18 -12.97
N LEU A 235 -12.05 -8.24 -13.75
CA LEU A 235 -11.69 -8.27 -15.17
C LEU A 235 -12.42 -7.20 -15.98
N LYS A 236 -13.68 -6.91 -15.66
CA LYS A 236 -14.48 -5.86 -16.30
C LYS A 236 -13.87 -4.48 -16.04
N ILE A 237 -13.52 -4.18 -14.78
CA ILE A 237 -12.88 -2.91 -14.38
C ILE A 237 -11.53 -2.76 -15.10
N LEU A 238 -10.68 -3.78 -15.05
CA LEU A 238 -9.36 -3.75 -15.68
C LEU A 238 -9.42 -3.44 -17.17
N LYS A 239 -10.31 -4.10 -17.90
CA LYS A 239 -10.50 -3.85 -19.35
C LYS A 239 -11.04 -2.44 -19.64
N SER A 240 -11.95 -1.95 -18.80
CA SER A 240 -12.47 -0.59 -18.92
C SER A 240 -11.40 0.46 -18.69
N ASN A 241 -10.63 0.32 -17.61
CA ASN A 241 -9.55 1.24 -17.24
C ASN A 241 -8.41 1.22 -18.27
N GLU A 242 -8.00 0.05 -18.74
CA GLU A 242 -7.01 -0.07 -19.82
C GLU A 242 -7.42 0.70 -21.06
N ASN A 243 -8.68 0.55 -21.49
CA ASN A 243 -9.20 1.26 -22.66
C ASN A 243 -9.26 2.78 -22.43
N TYR A 244 -9.66 3.21 -21.22
CA TYR A 244 -9.72 4.60 -20.85
C TYR A 244 -8.33 5.24 -20.85
N PHE A 245 -7.36 4.68 -20.11
CA PHE A 245 -6.02 5.23 -19.97
C PHE A 245 -5.22 5.16 -21.31
N LYS A 246 -5.46 4.15 -22.16
CA LYS A 246 -4.92 4.14 -23.52
C LYS A 246 -5.45 5.29 -24.38
N LYS A 247 -6.75 5.59 -24.30
CA LYS A 247 -7.37 6.70 -25.06
C LYS A 247 -6.91 8.07 -24.59
N THR A 248 -6.67 8.22 -23.30
CA THR A 248 -6.21 9.49 -22.70
C THR A 248 -4.70 9.67 -22.74
N ASN A 249 -3.94 8.64 -23.16
CA ASN A 249 -2.49 8.57 -23.10
C ASN A 249 -1.95 8.76 -21.66
N ASP A 250 -2.70 8.32 -20.66
CA ASP A 250 -2.29 8.35 -19.27
C ASP A 250 -1.41 7.13 -18.96
N ILE A 251 -0.09 7.35 -18.96
CA ILE A 251 0.89 6.29 -18.74
C ILE A 251 0.84 5.81 -17.29
N ILE A 252 0.61 6.70 -16.34
CA ILE A 252 0.53 6.34 -14.90
C ILE A 252 -0.69 5.46 -14.65
N GLY A 253 -1.85 5.84 -15.16
CA GLY A 253 -3.05 5.01 -15.10
C GLY A 253 -2.86 3.63 -15.76
N LEU A 254 -2.08 3.57 -16.84
CA LEU A 254 -1.72 2.29 -17.48
C LEU A 254 -0.78 1.45 -16.61
N ILE A 255 0.23 2.05 -15.95
CA ILE A 255 1.13 1.35 -15.02
C ILE A 255 0.30 0.70 -13.91
N HIS A 256 -0.54 1.46 -13.22
CA HIS A 256 -1.43 0.91 -12.19
C HIS A 256 -2.30 -0.23 -12.72
N THR A 257 -2.89 -0.05 -13.91
CA THR A 257 -3.73 -1.08 -14.51
C THR A 257 -2.94 -2.34 -14.84
N ARG A 258 -1.69 -2.23 -15.30
CA ARG A 258 -0.80 -3.38 -15.55
C ARG A 258 -0.47 -4.14 -14.26
N ILE A 259 -0.12 -3.41 -13.20
CA ILE A 259 0.13 -4.01 -11.88
C ILE A 259 -1.12 -4.78 -11.42
N LYS A 260 -2.31 -4.19 -11.51
CA LYS A 260 -3.56 -4.86 -11.12
C LYS A 260 -3.91 -6.06 -12.01
N PHE A 261 -3.61 -6.04 -13.31
CA PHE A 261 -3.71 -7.22 -14.17
C PHE A 261 -2.73 -8.33 -13.71
N GLY A 262 -1.49 -7.97 -13.38
CA GLY A 262 -0.51 -8.90 -12.83
C GLY A 262 -1.05 -9.59 -11.58
N LYS A 263 -1.56 -8.83 -10.62
CA LYS A 263 -2.18 -9.36 -9.39
C LYS A 263 -3.38 -10.25 -9.70
N TYR A 264 -4.27 -9.84 -10.59
CA TYR A 264 -5.43 -10.63 -10.98
C TYR A 264 -5.03 -12.02 -11.51
N TYR A 265 -4.06 -12.09 -12.42
CA TYR A 265 -3.60 -13.37 -12.95
C TYR A 265 -2.82 -14.20 -11.92
N TYR A 266 -2.09 -13.55 -11.02
CA TYR A 266 -1.42 -14.23 -9.89
C TYR A 266 -2.44 -14.95 -8.99
N GLU A 267 -3.55 -14.28 -8.65
CA GLU A 267 -4.63 -14.82 -7.82
C GLU A 267 -5.45 -15.94 -8.52
N LEU A 268 -5.31 -16.10 -9.83
CA LEU A 268 -5.93 -17.23 -10.54
C LEU A 268 -5.15 -18.54 -10.33
N GLY A 269 -3.89 -18.48 -9.92
CA GLY A 269 -3.03 -19.61 -9.61
C GLY A 269 -1.93 -19.87 -10.63
N GLU A 270 -1.18 -20.94 -10.40
CA GLU A 270 0.07 -21.24 -11.13
C GLU A 270 -0.11 -21.36 -12.64
N ASP A 271 -1.24 -21.86 -13.13
CA ASP A 271 -1.53 -21.96 -14.55
C ASP A 271 -1.53 -20.61 -15.28
N GLU A 272 -1.69 -19.52 -14.57
CA GLU A 272 -1.75 -18.15 -15.11
C GLU A 272 -0.51 -17.30 -14.76
N PHE A 273 0.50 -17.88 -14.12
CA PHE A 273 1.71 -17.13 -13.71
C PHE A 273 2.48 -16.55 -14.90
N ASP A 274 2.48 -17.19 -16.06
CA ASP A 274 3.07 -16.63 -17.28
C ASP A 274 2.43 -15.28 -17.67
N ARG A 275 1.12 -15.18 -17.55
CA ARG A 275 0.40 -13.92 -17.83
C ARG A 275 0.66 -12.88 -16.74
N SER A 276 0.65 -13.29 -15.48
CA SER A 276 0.99 -12.44 -14.36
C SER A 276 2.38 -11.84 -14.56
N PHE A 277 3.38 -12.68 -14.85
CA PHE A 277 4.75 -12.29 -15.15
C PHE A 277 4.84 -11.28 -16.29
N GLN A 278 4.11 -11.53 -17.38
CA GLN A 278 4.07 -10.61 -18.53
C GLN A 278 3.57 -9.22 -18.12
N PHE A 279 2.47 -9.14 -17.36
CA PHE A 279 1.88 -7.86 -16.97
C PHE A 279 2.77 -7.06 -16.02
N PHE A 280 3.44 -7.69 -15.06
CA PHE A 280 4.41 -7.00 -14.20
C PHE A 280 5.61 -6.47 -15.01
N ASN A 281 6.13 -7.25 -15.96
CA ASN A 281 7.19 -6.77 -16.84
C ASN A 281 6.73 -5.65 -17.79
N GLU A 282 5.47 -5.65 -18.26
CA GLU A 282 4.90 -4.54 -19.01
C GLU A 282 4.80 -3.27 -18.14
N ALA A 283 4.42 -3.39 -16.87
CA ALA A 283 4.42 -2.28 -15.92
C ALA A 283 5.82 -1.69 -15.75
N LEU A 284 6.84 -2.52 -15.47
CA LEU A 284 8.23 -2.09 -15.33
C LEU A 284 8.76 -1.38 -16.59
N LYS A 285 8.45 -1.88 -17.79
CA LYS A 285 8.82 -1.22 -19.06
C LYS A 285 8.11 0.14 -19.24
N LEU A 286 6.91 0.30 -18.74
CA LEU A 286 6.22 1.60 -18.78
C LEU A 286 6.85 2.58 -17.80
N ILE A 287 7.24 2.12 -16.60
CA ILE A 287 7.95 2.92 -15.60
C ILE A 287 9.27 3.43 -16.17
N GLU A 288 10.09 2.55 -16.75
CA GLU A 288 11.37 2.88 -17.39
C GLU A 288 11.23 4.00 -18.45
N LYS A 289 10.12 4.03 -19.19
CA LYS A 289 9.87 5.07 -20.20
C LYS A 289 9.63 6.46 -19.64
N ILE A 290 9.19 6.57 -18.41
CA ILE A 290 8.86 7.83 -17.74
C ILE A 290 9.74 8.09 -16.52
N GLU A 291 10.74 7.26 -16.28
CA GLU A 291 11.64 7.30 -15.12
C GLU A 291 12.25 8.69 -14.91
N SER A 292 12.69 9.36 -15.98
CA SER A 292 13.25 10.70 -15.91
C SER A 292 12.26 11.79 -15.45
N THR A 293 10.96 11.47 -15.38
CA THR A 293 9.90 12.40 -14.95
C THR A 293 9.39 12.11 -13.53
N LEU A 294 9.89 11.04 -12.91
CA LEU A 294 9.46 10.57 -11.61
C LEU A 294 10.57 10.77 -10.57
N SER A 295 10.18 10.97 -9.32
CA SER A 295 11.13 10.87 -8.20
C SER A 295 11.48 9.39 -7.92
N ASP A 296 12.65 9.15 -7.30
CA ASP A 296 13.04 7.79 -6.87
C ASP A 296 11.98 7.13 -5.98
N LYS A 297 11.32 7.93 -5.15
CA LYS A 297 10.23 7.49 -4.28
C LYS A 297 8.99 7.04 -5.05
N ASP A 298 8.67 7.76 -6.13
CA ASP A 298 7.53 7.41 -6.98
C ASP A 298 7.82 6.15 -7.80
N ILE A 299 9.03 6.02 -8.32
CA ILE A 299 9.48 4.80 -8.98
C ILE A 299 9.37 3.62 -8.00
N ALA A 300 9.88 3.78 -6.80
CA ALA A 300 9.85 2.76 -5.78
C ALA A 300 8.41 2.33 -5.42
N ARG A 301 7.46 3.27 -5.37
CA ARG A 301 6.02 2.98 -5.12
C ARG A 301 5.41 2.06 -6.17
N PHE A 302 5.83 2.16 -7.42
CA PHE A 302 5.34 1.28 -8.48
C PHE A 302 6.09 -0.03 -8.58
N THR A 303 7.40 -0.02 -8.33
CA THR A 303 8.26 -1.16 -8.63
C THR A 303 8.30 -2.20 -7.54
N TRP A 304 8.18 -1.82 -6.25
CA TRP A 304 8.29 -2.77 -5.13
C TRP A 304 7.28 -3.93 -5.26
N GLU A 305 6.02 -3.63 -5.62
CA GLU A 305 4.97 -4.63 -5.76
C GLU A 305 5.22 -5.52 -6.98
N CYS A 306 5.67 -4.95 -8.10
CA CYS A 306 6.08 -5.72 -9.26
C CYS A 306 7.20 -6.71 -8.91
N TYR A 307 8.22 -6.26 -8.18
CA TYR A 307 9.33 -7.12 -7.77
C TYR A 307 8.91 -8.19 -6.78
N LEU A 308 8.02 -7.88 -5.83
CA LEU A 308 7.47 -8.89 -4.91
C LEU A 308 6.79 -10.04 -5.67
N TYR A 309 5.86 -9.72 -6.55
CA TYR A 309 5.11 -10.75 -7.28
C TYR A 309 6.00 -11.50 -8.28
N LEU A 310 6.93 -10.82 -8.96
CA LEU A 310 7.92 -11.50 -9.82
C LEU A 310 8.79 -12.46 -9.00
N GLY A 311 9.25 -12.05 -7.83
CA GLY A 311 10.00 -12.93 -6.91
C GLY A 311 9.20 -14.16 -6.50
N ASN A 312 7.93 -14.00 -6.14
CA ASN A 312 7.05 -15.10 -5.78
C ASN A 312 6.75 -16.04 -6.96
N ILE A 313 6.64 -15.52 -8.18
CA ILE A 313 6.49 -16.34 -9.39
C ILE A 313 7.75 -17.17 -9.63
N TYR A 314 8.95 -16.57 -9.54
CA TYR A 314 10.21 -17.32 -9.66
C TYR A 314 10.36 -18.38 -8.57
N LEU A 315 9.90 -18.08 -7.34
CA LEU A 315 9.87 -19.05 -6.24
C LEU A 315 9.01 -20.27 -6.60
N SER A 316 7.82 -20.04 -7.17
CA SER A 316 6.95 -21.14 -7.65
C SER A 316 7.57 -21.94 -8.80
N TRP A 317 8.39 -21.30 -9.61
CA TRP A 317 9.12 -21.97 -10.69
C TRP A 317 10.41 -22.68 -10.23
N ASN A 318 10.71 -22.66 -8.92
CA ASN A 318 11.93 -23.17 -8.30
C ASN A 318 13.21 -22.51 -8.89
N ASP A 319 13.14 -21.24 -9.24
CA ASP A 319 14.27 -20.40 -9.65
C ASP A 319 14.69 -19.51 -8.49
N ASP A 320 15.42 -20.12 -7.54
CA ASP A 320 15.80 -19.49 -6.29
C ASP A 320 16.68 -18.24 -6.49
N GLU A 321 17.54 -18.23 -7.52
CA GLU A 321 18.44 -17.11 -7.80
C GLU A 321 17.64 -15.86 -8.22
N ASN A 322 16.70 -16.02 -9.16
CA ASN A 322 15.84 -14.90 -9.57
C ASN A 322 14.83 -14.53 -8.50
N ALA A 323 14.29 -15.48 -7.73
CA ALA A 323 13.43 -15.21 -6.60
C ALA A 323 14.13 -14.29 -5.58
N GLU A 324 15.35 -14.64 -5.17
CA GLU A 324 16.16 -13.85 -4.22
C GLU A 324 16.47 -12.46 -4.77
N LEU A 325 16.85 -12.36 -6.04
CA LEU A 325 17.14 -11.08 -6.70
C LEU A 325 15.92 -10.14 -6.67
N PHE A 326 14.75 -10.64 -7.06
CA PHE A 326 13.55 -9.79 -7.14
C PHE A 326 12.97 -9.46 -5.76
N LEU A 327 12.97 -10.39 -4.81
CA LEU A 327 12.53 -10.12 -3.45
C LEU A 327 13.45 -9.12 -2.74
N THR A 328 14.77 -9.21 -2.95
CA THR A 328 15.73 -8.24 -2.42
C THR A 328 15.50 -6.86 -3.02
N LYS A 329 15.30 -6.76 -4.35
CA LYS A 329 14.92 -5.49 -5.00
C LYS A 329 13.63 -4.91 -4.41
N SER A 330 12.61 -5.74 -4.20
CA SER A 330 11.37 -5.29 -3.57
C SER A 330 11.61 -4.67 -2.20
N LEU A 331 12.44 -5.32 -1.38
CA LEU A 331 12.81 -4.80 -0.05
C LEU A 331 13.62 -3.48 -0.13
N GLU A 332 14.49 -3.34 -1.12
CA GLU A 332 15.24 -2.10 -1.36
C GLU A 332 14.32 -0.96 -1.75
N GLU A 333 13.38 -1.20 -2.66
CA GLU A 333 12.40 -0.17 -3.08
C GLU A 333 11.49 0.26 -1.92
N ILE A 334 11.00 -0.67 -1.10
CA ILE A 334 10.21 -0.33 0.08
C ILE A 334 10.98 0.58 1.05
N LYS A 335 12.29 0.36 1.23
CA LYS A 335 13.13 1.22 2.09
C LYS A 335 13.21 2.66 1.59
N LYS A 336 13.19 2.87 0.26
CA LYS A 336 13.17 4.23 -0.34
C LYS A 336 11.87 4.98 -0.06
N ILE A 337 10.77 4.26 0.12
CA ILE A 337 9.45 4.85 0.39
C ILE A 337 9.28 5.26 1.86
N ASP A 338 10.28 5.01 2.72
CA ASP A 338 10.28 5.24 4.18
C ASP A 338 9.09 4.58 4.92
N LEU A 339 8.60 3.47 4.38
CA LEU A 339 7.52 2.69 4.97
C LEU A 339 8.07 1.72 6.03
N LYS A 340 8.82 2.21 7.03
CA LYS A 340 9.44 1.36 8.08
C LYS A 340 8.45 0.49 8.86
N ASN A 341 7.19 0.86 8.86
CA ASN A 341 6.14 0.18 9.61
C ASN A 341 4.88 -0.01 8.73
N ASN A 342 5.01 -0.67 7.59
CA ASN A 342 3.88 -0.94 6.70
C ASN A 342 3.71 -2.46 6.54
N LEU A 343 2.46 -2.92 6.44
CA LEU A 343 2.12 -4.32 6.12
C LEU A 343 2.83 -4.85 4.87
N LYS A 344 3.13 -3.96 3.91
CA LYS A 344 3.89 -4.27 2.69
C LYS A 344 5.27 -4.87 3.00
N ASN A 345 5.98 -4.35 4.03
CA ASN A 345 7.23 -4.94 4.51
C ASN A 345 7.04 -6.37 5.02
N GLY A 346 5.94 -6.63 5.74
CA GLY A 346 5.59 -7.94 6.24
C GLY A 346 5.50 -8.95 5.10
N GLN A 347 4.81 -8.62 4.02
CA GLN A 347 4.66 -9.48 2.84
C GLN A 347 6.00 -9.84 2.19
N VAL A 348 6.91 -8.87 2.05
CA VAL A 348 8.23 -9.15 1.47
C VAL A 348 9.07 -10.03 2.41
N TYR A 349 9.00 -9.79 3.72
CA TYR A 349 9.68 -10.66 4.68
C TYR A 349 9.12 -12.06 4.72
N GLU A 350 7.79 -12.24 4.57
CA GLU A 350 7.17 -13.56 4.41
C GLU A 350 7.74 -14.32 3.20
N SER A 351 7.79 -13.67 2.04
CA SER A 351 8.31 -14.29 0.81
C SER A 351 9.80 -14.62 0.90
N LEU A 352 10.60 -13.75 1.52
CA LEU A 352 12.03 -14.03 1.79
C LEU A 352 12.19 -15.21 2.75
N ALA A 353 11.34 -15.29 3.79
CA ALA A 353 11.37 -16.43 4.72
C ALA A 353 11.02 -17.74 4.01
N GLU A 354 10.03 -17.76 3.13
CA GLU A 354 9.69 -18.93 2.31
C GLU A 354 10.83 -19.35 1.40
N LEU A 355 11.48 -18.41 0.73
CA LEU A 355 12.66 -18.67 -0.09
C LEU A 355 13.77 -19.36 0.72
N HIS A 356 14.15 -18.77 1.86
CA HIS A 356 15.21 -19.33 2.70
C HIS A 356 14.83 -20.68 3.30
N ALA A 357 13.55 -20.92 3.64
CA ALA A 357 13.07 -22.21 4.08
C ALA A 357 13.17 -23.27 2.98
N LEU A 358 12.89 -22.94 1.71
CA LEU A 358 13.06 -23.86 0.58
C LEU A 358 14.53 -24.15 0.30
N LYS A 359 15.40 -23.17 0.46
CA LYS A 359 16.87 -23.34 0.35
C LYS A 359 17.47 -24.15 1.52
N GLY A 360 16.71 -24.44 2.59
CA GLY A 360 17.19 -25.08 3.81
C GLY A 360 18.04 -24.18 4.69
N GLU A 361 17.89 -22.87 4.55
CA GLU A 361 18.56 -21.83 5.36
C GLU A 361 17.65 -21.45 6.54
N ASP A 362 17.40 -22.41 7.42
CA ASP A 362 16.36 -22.36 8.45
C ASP A 362 16.47 -21.20 9.41
N ASP A 363 17.70 -20.82 9.83
CA ASP A 363 17.93 -19.70 10.74
C ASP A 363 17.51 -18.38 10.10
N LEU A 364 17.81 -18.19 8.81
CA LEU A 364 17.42 -17.01 8.06
C LEU A 364 15.91 -16.96 7.84
N ALA A 365 15.30 -18.11 7.50
CA ALA A 365 13.85 -18.20 7.35
C ALA A 365 13.13 -17.79 8.64
N ILE A 366 13.57 -18.29 9.78
CA ILE A 366 13.02 -17.95 11.10
C ILE A 366 13.22 -16.44 11.40
N GLU A 367 14.38 -15.87 11.07
CA GLU A 367 14.65 -14.46 11.26
C GLU A 367 13.68 -13.60 10.45
N PHE A 368 13.45 -13.92 9.18
CA PHE A 368 12.52 -13.18 8.32
C PHE A 368 11.06 -13.35 8.76
N TYR A 369 10.63 -14.56 9.17
CA TYR A 369 9.30 -14.75 9.74
C TYR A 369 9.09 -13.92 11.00
N LYS A 370 10.08 -13.78 11.88
CA LYS A 370 10.00 -12.91 13.06
C LYS A 370 9.85 -11.43 12.66
N LYS A 371 10.61 -10.97 11.67
CA LYS A 371 10.47 -9.60 11.16
C LYS A 371 9.07 -9.33 10.58
N ALA A 372 8.52 -10.29 9.84
CA ALA A 372 7.14 -10.23 9.35
C ALA A 372 6.14 -10.18 10.51
N MET A 373 6.31 -11.05 11.50
CA MET A 373 5.43 -11.14 12.67
C MET A 373 5.42 -9.84 13.48
N GLU A 374 6.59 -9.21 13.72
CA GLU A 374 6.67 -7.91 14.41
C GLU A 374 5.85 -6.81 13.70
N ILE A 375 5.79 -6.87 12.37
CA ILE A 375 4.98 -5.94 11.59
C ILE A 375 3.49 -6.26 11.76
N HIS A 376 3.08 -7.53 11.55
CA HIS A 376 1.69 -7.93 11.70
C HIS A 376 1.15 -7.71 13.12
N GLU A 377 2.00 -7.82 14.16
CA GLU A 377 1.65 -7.47 15.55
C GLU A 377 1.28 -5.99 15.71
N LYS A 378 2.04 -5.08 15.08
CA LYS A 378 1.76 -3.64 15.12
C LYS A 378 0.42 -3.28 14.47
N PHE A 379 0.01 -4.05 13.47
CA PHE A 379 -1.26 -3.84 12.76
C PHE A 379 -2.41 -4.70 13.30
N GLY A 380 -2.15 -5.53 14.32
CA GLY A 380 -3.17 -6.38 14.93
C GLY A 380 -3.67 -7.53 14.05
N GLU A 381 -2.89 -7.92 13.03
CA GLU A 381 -3.24 -8.99 12.08
C GLU A 381 -3.04 -10.39 12.68
N LYS A 382 -3.87 -10.73 13.68
CA LYS A 382 -3.77 -11.97 14.45
C LYS A 382 -3.73 -13.22 13.56
N LEU A 383 -4.52 -13.27 12.49
CA LEU A 383 -4.55 -14.43 11.59
C LEU A 383 -3.18 -14.66 10.94
N LYS A 384 -2.55 -13.59 10.43
CA LYS A 384 -1.22 -13.67 9.84
C LYS A 384 -0.16 -14.13 10.83
N ILE A 385 -0.22 -13.63 12.06
CA ILE A 385 0.67 -14.07 13.14
C ILE A 385 0.54 -15.58 13.38
N ALA A 386 -0.69 -16.11 13.42
CA ALA A 386 -0.92 -17.54 13.60
C ALA A 386 -0.38 -18.38 12.42
N GLU A 387 -0.56 -17.92 11.19
CA GLU A 387 0.01 -18.54 9.99
C GLU A 387 1.55 -18.59 10.04
N LEU A 388 2.21 -17.49 10.43
CA LEU A 388 3.66 -17.41 10.55
C LEU A 388 4.19 -18.33 11.68
N LEU A 389 3.53 -18.35 12.82
CA LEU A 389 3.85 -19.26 13.92
C LEU A 389 3.74 -20.72 13.51
N ASN A 390 2.72 -21.08 12.73
CA ASN A 390 2.57 -22.42 12.16
C ASN A 390 3.76 -22.78 11.24
N LYS A 391 4.14 -21.88 10.30
CA LYS A 391 5.29 -22.07 9.40
C LYS A 391 6.61 -22.21 10.18
N MET A 392 6.83 -21.37 11.20
CA MET A 392 8.00 -21.49 12.08
C MET A 392 8.01 -22.83 12.83
N GLY A 393 6.85 -23.29 13.31
CA GLY A 393 6.69 -24.60 13.92
C GLY A 393 7.09 -25.75 12.97
N ASP A 394 6.72 -25.65 11.70
CA ASP A 394 7.11 -26.64 10.68
C ASP A 394 8.62 -26.68 10.47
N ILE A 395 9.31 -25.54 10.44
CA ILE A 395 10.77 -25.46 10.35
C ILE A 395 11.41 -26.11 11.59
N TYR A 396 10.99 -25.73 12.79
CA TYR A 396 11.53 -26.31 14.03
C TYR A 396 11.34 -27.83 14.09
N ASN A 397 10.19 -28.31 13.65
CA ASN A 397 9.89 -29.76 13.66
C ASN A 397 10.69 -30.54 12.61
N LYS A 398 10.77 -30.03 11.37
CA LYS A 398 11.27 -30.80 10.23
C LYS A 398 12.79 -30.71 10.07
N PHE A 399 13.36 -29.54 10.27
CA PHE A 399 14.74 -29.24 9.89
C PHE A 399 15.67 -29.13 11.09
N THR A 400 15.27 -28.41 12.13
CA THR A 400 16.13 -28.21 13.30
C THR A 400 15.94 -29.31 14.37
N ASN A 401 14.88 -30.11 14.24
CA ASN A 401 14.47 -31.14 15.21
C ASN A 401 14.32 -30.57 16.65
N ASP A 402 14.03 -29.26 16.77
CA ASP A 402 13.75 -28.61 18.05
C ASP A 402 12.26 -28.77 18.37
N LEU A 403 11.89 -29.98 18.82
CA LEU A 403 10.50 -30.34 19.05
C LEU A 403 9.81 -29.48 20.11
N GLU A 404 10.57 -28.91 21.03
CA GLU A 404 9.99 -28.01 22.06
C GLU A 404 9.60 -26.66 21.48
N LYS A 405 10.47 -26.07 20.64
CA LYS A 405 10.12 -24.82 19.92
C LYS A 405 8.99 -25.06 18.93
N ALA A 406 8.95 -26.23 18.27
CA ALA A 406 7.87 -26.59 17.37
C ALA A 406 6.52 -26.62 18.10
N ILE A 407 6.44 -27.34 19.24
CA ILE A 407 5.22 -27.38 20.06
C ILE A 407 4.81 -25.98 20.50
N ASN A 408 5.73 -25.20 21.04
CA ASN A 408 5.43 -23.84 21.51
C ASN A 408 4.90 -22.94 20.38
N SER A 409 5.48 -23.04 19.17
CA SER A 409 5.00 -22.29 18.01
C SER A 409 3.58 -22.70 17.60
N TYR A 410 3.29 -24.02 17.55
CA TYR A 410 1.95 -24.51 17.25
C TYR A 410 0.93 -24.18 18.35
N GLU A 411 1.30 -24.21 19.62
CA GLU A 411 0.41 -23.84 20.74
C GLU A 411 0.09 -22.34 20.72
N ASN A 412 1.04 -21.49 20.35
CA ASN A 412 0.79 -20.07 20.18
C ASN A 412 -0.13 -19.79 18.98
N ALA A 413 0.07 -20.49 17.86
CA ALA A 413 -0.82 -20.41 16.70
C ALA A 413 -2.23 -20.91 17.07
N LEU A 414 -2.31 -22.07 17.75
CA LEU A 414 -3.57 -22.67 18.21
C LEU A 414 -4.39 -21.68 19.04
N ARG A 415 -3.77 -21.00 20.01
CA ARG A 415 -4.46 -20.03 20.86
C ARG A 415 -5.08 -18.89 20.03
N ILE A 416 -4.36 -18.39 19.02
CA ILE A 416 -4.87 -17.34 18.15
C ILE A 416 -6.00 -17.86 17.27
N TYR A 417 -5.88 -19.07 16.72
CA TYR A 417 -6.96 -19.68 15.94
C TYR A 417 -8.21 -19.96 16.79
N GLU A 418 -8.04 -20.33 18.07
CA GLU A 418 -9.15 -20.47 19.02
C GLU A 418 -9.84 -19.12 19.29
N GLU A 419 -9.08 -18.04 19.46
CA GLU A 419 -9.64 -16.68 19.63
C GLU A 419 -10.43 -16.20 18.40
N LEU A 420 -10.10 -16.71 17.20
CA LEU A 420 -10.70 -16.32 15.93
C LEU A 420 -11.75 -17.31 15.40
N ASP A 421 -12.03 -18.40 16.13
CA ASP A 421 -12.96 -19.48 15.73
C ASP A 421 -12.61 -20.17 14.40
N TYR A 422 -11.29 -20.32 14.10
CA TYR A 422 -10.80 -21.01 12.90
C TYR A 422 -10.70 -22.53 13.13
N PHE A 423 -11.84 -23.20 13.19
CA PHE A 423 -11.96 -24.60 13.62
C PHE A 423 -11.13 -25.59 12.81
N LYS A 424 -10.94 -25.36 11.51
CA LYS A 424 -10.11 -26.23 10.66
C LYS A 424 -8.62 -26.11 11.04
N GLU A 425 -8.14 -24.90 11.19
CA GLU A 425 -6.77 -24.59 11.55
C GLU A 425 -6.46 -25.06 12.97
N ILE A 426 -7.42 -24.95 13.90
CA ILE A 426 -7.33 -25.54 15.24
C ILE A 426 -7.09 -27.06 15.16
N ALA A 427 -7.89 -27.77 14.36
CA ALA A 427 -7.73 -29.22 14.20
C ALA A 427 -6.36 -29.58 13.64
N ILE A 428 -5.87 -28.84 12.64
CA ILE A 428 -4.55 -29.04 12.05
C ILE A 428 -3.42 -28.81 13.07
N MET A 429 -3.50 -27.75 13.91
CA MET A 429 -2.49 -27.51 14.95
C MET A 429 -2.46 -28.63 15.97
N LEU A 430 -3.63 -29.08 16.42
CA LEU A 430 -3.74 -30.20 17.36
C LEU A 430 -3.13 -31.51 16.78
N GLU A 431 -3.35 -31.77 15.49
CA GLU A 431 -2.71 -32.94 14.83
C GLU A 431 -1.19 -32.83 14.76
N LYS A 432 -0.67 -31.61 14.43
CA LYS A 432 0.78 -31.38 14.39
C LYS A 432 1.42 -31.60 15.76
N ILE A 433 0.81 -31.10 16.83
CA ILE A 433 1.25 -31.31 18.21
C ILE A 433 1.20 -32.79 18.57
N ALA A 434 0.11 -33.50 18.23
CA ALA A 434 -0.03 -34.94 18.48
C ALA A 434 1.07 -35.76 17.80
N ASN A 435 1.40 -35.42 16.55
CA ASN A 435 2.46 -36.10 15.81
C ASN A 435 3.84 -35.91 16.47
N ILE A 436 4.12 -34.72 17.03
CA ILE A 436 5.36 -34.53 17.81
C ILE A 436 5.35 -35.40 19.09
N HIS A 437 4.23 -35.51 19.77
CA HIS A 437 4.14 -36.37 20.95
C HIS A 437 4.37 -37.85 20.59
N ILE A 438 3.94 -38.32 19.41
CA ILE A 438 4.30 -39.65 18.91
C ILE A 438 5.82 -39.78 18.77
N SER A 439 6.49 -38.81 18.14
CA SER A 439 7.95 -38.81 17.97
C SER A 439 8.70 -38.82 19.32
N LYS A 440 8.06 -38.31 20.38
CA LYS A 440 8.58 -38.34 21.77
C LYS A 440 8.15 -39.62 22.54
N ASN A 441 7.48 -40.61 21.90
CA ASN A 441 6.88 -41.77 22.51
C ASN A 441 5.88 -41.48 23.63
N GLN A 442 5.20 -40.33 23.56
CA GLN A 442 4.20 -39.86 24.52
C GLN A 442 2.79 -40.14 23.98
N TYR A 443 2.45 -41.40 23.84
CA TYR A 443 1.26 -41.86 23.14
C TYR A 443 -0.05 -41.41 23.81
N ASP A 444 -0.11 -41.39 25.14
CA ASP A 444 -1.26 -40.86 25.89
C ASP A 444 -1.60 -39.38 25.52
N LEU A 445 -0.55 -38.54 25.41
CA LEU A 445 -0.72 -37.16 25.03
C LEU A 445 -1.12 -37.03 23.57
N ALA A 446 -0.52 -37.84 22.68
CA ALA A 446 -0.87 -37.86 21.27
C ALA A 446 -2.35 -38.22 21.06
N ILE A 447 -2.84 -39.26 21.72
CA ILE A 447 -4.26 -39.65 21.69
C ILE A 447 -5.15 -38.51 22.16
N LYS A 448 -4.80 -37.85 23.26
CA LYS A 448 -5.57 -36.72 23.78
C LYS A 448 -5.70 -35.57 22.79
N TYR A 449 -4.63 -35.20 22.09
CA TYR A 449 -4.65 -34.16 21.08
C TYR A 449 -5.41 -34.59 19.82
N PHE A 450 -5.25 -35.84 19.35
CA PHE A 450 -6.03 -36.38 18.24
C PHE A 450 -7.53 -36.44 18.52
N LEU A 451 -7.94 -36.80 19.74
CA LEU A 451 -9.35 -36.78 20.14
C LEU A 451 -9.95 -35.37 20.05
N LYS A 452 -9.19 -34.36 20.47
CA LYS A 452 -9.61 -32.97 20.33
C LYS A 452 -9.74 -32.56 18.85
N ALA A 453 -8.75 -32.87 18.02
CA ALA A 453 -8.76 -32.59 16.58
C ALA A 453 -9.95 -33.27 15.90
N LYS A 454 -10.22 -34.56 16.22
CA LYS A 454 -11.36 -35.32 15.70
C LYS A 454 -12.69 -34.63 16.00
N ASN A 455 -12.86 -34.07 17.21
CA ASN A 455 -14.09 -33.37 17.59
C ASN A 455 -14.31 -32.15 16.68
N TYR A 456 -13.29 -31.33 16.42
CA TYR A 456 -13.38 -30.19 15.50
C TYR A 456 -13.71 -30.62 14.06
N TYR A 457 -13.10 -31.68 13.53
CA TYR A 457 -13.47 -32.19 12.21
C TYR A 457 -14.90 -32.72 12.16
N SER A 458 -15.39 -33.32 13.25
CA SER A 458 -16.79 -33.76 13.35
C SER A 458 -17.76 -32.60 13.35
N GLU A 459 -17.44 -31.49 14.05
CA GLU A 459 -18.22 -30.23 14.01
C GLU A 459 -18.25 -29.60 12.61
N LEU A 460 -17.12 -29.68 11.89
CA LEU A 460 -17.00 -29.22 10.50
C LEU A 460 -17.67 -30.17 9.50
N LYS A 461 -18.19 -31.33 9.94
CA LYS A 461 -18.72 -32.40 9.09
C LYS A 461 -17.71 -32.99 8.11
N ASP A 462 -16.41 -32.89 8.45
CA ASP A 462 -15.34 -33.57 7.74
C ASP A 462 -15.17 -34.97 8.27
N GLU A 463 -16.08 -35.87 7.85
CA GLU A 463 -16.10 -37.27 8.27
C GLU A 463 -14.83 -38.01 7.83
N TYR A 464 -14.22 -37.62 6.71
CA TYR A 464 -13.00 -38.28 6.23
C TYR A 464 -11.84 -38.07 7.21
N SER A 465 -11.55 -36.81 7.56
CA SER A 465 -10.48 -36.46 8.50
C SER A 465 -10.77 -37.03 9.90
N ALA A 466 -12.02 -36.99 10.36
CA ALA A 466 -12.41 -37.53 11.64
C ALA A 466 -12.18 -39.07 11.72
N ASN A 467 -12.55 -39.83 10.67
CA ASN A 467 -12.34 -41.28 10.61
C ASN A 467 -10.84 -41.66 10.52
N LEU A 468 -10.06 -40.88 9.76
CA LEU A 468 -8.61 -41.07 9.68
C LEU A 468 -7.94 -40.93 11.06
N LEU A 469 -8.37 -39.92 11.83
CA LEU A 469 -7.87 -39.73 13.21
C LEU A 469 -8.33 -40.86 14.14
N GLU A 470 -9.55 -41.37 13.98
CA GLU A 470 -10.01 -42.53 14.75
C GLU A 470 -9.15 -43.79 14.52
N GLU A 471 -8.78 -44.05 13.27
CA GLU A 471 -7.86 -45.13 12.93
C GLU A 471 -6.47 -44.94 13.56
N LYS A 472 -5.93 -43.72 13.50
CA LYS A 472 -4.66 -43.39 14.16
C LYS A 472 -4.73 -43.59 15.67
N ILE A 473 -5.81 -43.12 16.32
CA ILE A 473 -6.02 -43.29 17.77
C ILE A 473 -6.00 -44.76 18.12
N LYS A 474 -6.81 -45.59 17.43
CA LYS A 474 -6.86 -47.03 17.66
C LYS A 474 -5.49 -47.71 17.53
N SER A 475 -4.70 -47.28 16.53
CA SER A 475 -3.35 -47.85 16.36
C SER A 475 -2.37 -47.45 17.46
N LEU A 476 -2.63 -46.36 18.20
CA LEU A 476 -1.78 -45.93 19.30
C LEU A 476 -2.20 -46.51 20.65
N GLU A 477 -3.47 -46.93 20.80
CA GLU A 477 -3.97 -47.58 22.04
C GLU A 477 -3.20 -48.86 22.40
N ASP A 478 -2.64 -49.57 21.41
CA ASP A 478 -1.83 -50.75 21.64
C ASP A 478 -0.45 -50.44 22.27
N PHE A 479 -0.04 -49.18 22.30
CA PHE A 479 1.24 -48.73 22.86
C PHE A 479 1.11 -48.02 24.23
N VAL A 480 -0.12 -47.84 24.73
CA VAL A 480 -0.45 -47.28 26.03
C VAL A 480 -0.82 -48.36 27.00
#